data_802a22fbcac59ef1b6074a5223dca4dc
#
_entry.id   802a22fbcac59ef1b6074a5223dca4dc
#
_cell.length_a   1.000
_cell.length_b   1.000
_cell.length_c   1.000
_cell.angle_alpha   90.00
_cell.angle_beta   90.00
_cell.angle_gamma   90.00
#
_symmetry.space_group_name_H-M   'P 1'
#
loop_
_entity.id
_entity.type
_entity.pdbx_description
1 polymer ?
#
loop_
_entity_poly.entity_id
_entity_poly.type
_entity_poly.pdbx_seq_one_letter_code
_entity_poly.pdbx_strand_id
1 'polypeptide(L)'
;MIDCIAGYHLNPWTCGIAKFNAILARRLDLPVVRIGSAELSSYRHPLLSLKMSEFVAEDALALDTWIERHAGEFDLFLHAFENTALEKRMLRAAARVTCGNRELFEQLKPARPDIVEAFCPGTLLNPQRFDDTELKVFTFGMAHKIRVPLYRKLRDLLEATGKTYSVFVSTALHENTSFDDSFVVRFEELQSIFNGQIYFMGYLSDTAVFNHLVDCTFLAAFFEKGLRANNTTVNAAMEVGCAVITNLDEHSPAGLVHLKNVIDINRCDRLPEPRDAVTIGRAARDIAHADYGWDQLVAQLRPVVEA
;
A
#
# COMPACT_ATOMS: atom_id res chain seq x y z
N MET A 1 -7.29 -30.61 -10.64
CA MET A 1 -7.84 -29.55 -9.74
C MET A 1 -6.72 -28.54 -9.54
N ILE A 2 -7.00 -27.25 -9.67
CA ILE A 2 -6.01 -26.17 -9.45
C ILE A 2 -5.54 -26.26 -8.01
N ASP A 3 -4.22 -26.17 -7.78
CA ASP A 3 -3.59 -26.27 -6.46
C ASP A 3 -2.78 -25.03 -6.05
N CYS A 4 -2.54 -24.10 -6.98
CA CYS A 4 -2.07 -22.74 -6.66
C CYS A 4 -2.46 -21.75 -7.76
N ILE A 5 -2.35 -20.45 -7.48
CA ILE A 5 -2.44 -19.39 -8.47
C ILE A 5 -1.05 -18.81 -8.68
N ALA A 6 -0.57 -18.84 -9.92
CA ALA A 6 0.73 -18.30 -10.27
C ALA A 6 0.57 -16.97 -11.00
N GLY A 7 1.18 -15.91 -10.44
CA GLY A 7 1.22 -14.56 -11.01
C GLY A 7 2.64 -14.04 -11.20
N TYR A 8 2.82 -13.10 -12.11
CA TYR A 8 4.13 -12.49 -12.33
C TYR A 8 4.47 -11.47 -11.23
N HIS A 9 3.56 -10.53 -10.96
CA HIS A 9 3.64 -9.62 -9.83
C HIS A 9 2.81 -10.17 -8.67
N LEU A 10 3.32 -10.04 -7.43
CA LEU A 10 2.62 -10.52 -6.25
C LEU A 10 2.05 -9.41 -5.38
N ASN A 11 2.52 -8.16 -5.57
CA ASN A 11 2.08 -7.04 -4.75
C ASN A 11 0.69 -6.52 -5.21
N PRO A 12 -0.39 -6.75 -4.44
CA PRO A 12 -1.75 -6.36 -4.82
C PRO A 12 -1.99 -4.85 -4.78
N TRP A 13 -1.07 -4.07 -4.21
CA TRP A 13 -1.17 -2.62 -4.13
C TRP A 13 -0.62 -1.90 -5.36
N THR A 14 0.27 -2.55 -6.11
CA THR A 14 0.95 -1.96 -7.27
C THR A 14 0.52 -2.57 -8.60
N CYS A 15 -0.15 -3.72 -8.59
CA CYS A 15 -0.58 -4.42 -9.79
C CYS A 15 -2.02 -4.94 -9.67
N GLY A 16 -2.89 -4.54 -10.61
CA GLY A 16 -4.29 -4.97 -10.64
C GLY A 16 -4.46 -6.48 -10.83
N ILE A 17 -3.57 -7.13 -11.63
CA ILE A 17 -3.57 -8.59 -11.81
C ILE A 17 -3.14 -9.29 -10.52
N ALA A 18 -2.11 -8.78 -9.83
CA ALA A 18 -1.71 -9.32 -8.53
C ALA A 18 -2.85 -9.23 -7.50
N LYS A 19 -3.61 -8.13 -7.51
CA LYS A 19 -4.78 -7.97 -6.65
C LYS A 19 -5.90 -8.94 -7.00
N PHE A 20 -6.19 -9.11 -8.29
CA PHE A 20 -7.13 -10.13 -8.78
C PHE A 20 -6.71 -11.53 -8.31
N ASN A 21 -5.44 -11.90 -8.51
CA ASN A 21 -4.89 -13.19 -8.12
C ASN A 21 -5.00 -13.45 -6.61
N ALA A 22 -4.65 -12.45 -5.79
CA ALA A 22 -4.75 -12.55 -4.33
C ALA A 22 -6.20 -12.77 -3.86
N ILE A 23 -7.17 -12.06 -4.48
CA ILE A 23 -8.59 -12.25 -4.17
C ILE A 23 -9.08 -13.64 -4.61
N LEU A 24 -8.74 -14.05 -5.83
CA LEU A 24 -9.13 -15.35 -6.37
C LEU A 24 -8.57 -16.50 -5.52
N ALA A 25 -7.29 -16.41 -5.14
CA ALA A 25 -6.61 -17.38 -4.30
C ALA A 25 -7.30 -17.53 -2.94
N ARG A 26 -7.61 -16.42 -2.28
CA ARG A 26 -8.34 -16.42 -1.00
C ARG A 26 -9.74 -17.03 -1.14
N ARG A 27 -10.43 -16.80 -2.27
CA ARG A 27 -11.76 -17.38 -2.53
C ARG A 27 -11.73 -18.88 -2.75
N LEU A 28 -10.62 -19.38 -3.30
CA LEU A 28 -10.41 -20.79 -3.59
C LEU A 28 -9.64 -21.54 -2.49
N ASP A 29 -9.19 -20.81 -1.45
CA ASP A 29 -8.29 -21.32 -0.38
C ASP A 29 -7.01 -21.91 -0.95
N LEU A 30 -6.37 -21.17 -1.86
CA LEU A 30 -5.16 -21.55 -2.55
C LEU A 30 -4.01 -20.57 -2.27
N PRO A 31 -2.75 -21.02 -2.32
CA PRO A 31 -1.60 -20.12 -2.27
C PRO A 31 -1.42 -19.33 -3.57
N VAL A 32 -0.75 -18.17 -3.47
CA VAL A 32 -0.27 -17.40 -4.62
C VAL A 32 1.23 -17.53 -4.70
N VAL A 33 1.75 -17.89 -5.86
CA VAL A 33 3.19 -18.06 -6.11
C VAL A 33 3.66 -17.20 -7.28
N ARG A 34 4.95 -16.85 -7.28
CA ARG A 34 5.53 -16.10 -8.40
C ARG A 34 5.84 -17.04 -9.57
N ILE A 35 5.44 -16.64 -10.79
CA ILE A 35 5.88 -17.29 -12.03
C ILE A 35 7.40 -17.14 -12.14
N GLY A 36 8.09 -18.23 -12.46
CA GLY A 36 9.56 -18.28 -12.53
C GLY A 36 10.25 -18.57 -11.20
N SER A 37 9.53 -18.66 -10.08
CA SER A 37 10.12 -19.15 -8.83
C SER A 37 10.30 -20.67 -8.83
N ALA A 38 11.28 -21.16 -8.07
CA ALA A 38 11.48 -22.60 -7.89
C ALA A 38 10.26 -23.26 -7.20
N GLU A 39 9.52 -22.52 -6.40
CA GLU A 39 8.32 -22.94 -5.70
C GLU A 39 7.22 -23.39 -6.67
N LEU A 40 7.06 -22.71 -7.83
CA LEU A 40 6.05 -23.08 -8.82
C LEU A 40 6.12 -24.54 -9.24
N SER A 41 7.31 -25.12 -9.34
CA SER A 41 7.52 -26.51 -9.73
C SER A 41 7.12 -27.54 -8.63
N SER A 42 6.77 -27.09 -7.44
CA SER A 42 6.25 -27.97 -6.38
C SER A 42 4.75 -28.25 -6.49
N TYR A 43 4.04 -27.47 -7.32
CA TYR A 43 2.60 -27.63 -7.58
C TYR A 43 2.35 -28.51 -8.81
N ARG A 44 1.27 -29.29 -8.76
CA ARG A 44 0.94 -30.25 -9.83
C ARG A 44 0.06 -29.64 -10.91
N HIS A 45 -0.76 -28.66 -10.58
CA HIS A 45 -1.72 -28.08 -11.51
C HIS A 45 -1.98 -26.59 -11.22
N PRO A 46 -0.99 -25.72 -11.42
CA PRO A 46 -1.14 -24.29 -11.19
C PRO A 46 -2.08 -23.62 -12.19
N LEU A 47 -2.80 -22.58 -11.77
CA LEU A 47 -3.43 -21.61 -12.65
C LEU A 47 -2.47 -20.48 -12.93
N LEU A 48 -1.92 -20.41 -14.14
CA LEU A 48 -1.12 -19.25 -14.58
C LEU A 48 -2.06 -18.09 -14.93
N SER A 49 -2.04 -17.03 -14.15
CA SER A 49 -2.85 -15.83 -14.36
C SER A 49 -1.94 -14.66 -14.68
N LEU A 50 -1.91 -14.22 -15.93
CA LEU A 50 -0.83 -13.36 -16.43
C LEU A 50 -1.23 -12.46 -17.61
N LYS A 51 -0.35 -11.48 -17.86
CA LYS A 51 -0.25 -10.65 -19.05
C LYS A 51 1.20 -10.60 -19.48
N MET A 52 1.51 -11.06 -20.69
CA MET A 52 2.89 -11.24 -21.15
C MET A 52 3.68 -9.94 -21.32
N SER A 53 3.02 -8.83 -21.64
CA SER A 53 3.69 -7.52 -21.79
C SER A 53 4.33 -6.99 -20.49
N GLU A 54 4.08 -7.62 -19.36
CA GLU A 54 4.68 -7.25 -18.08
C GLU A 54 6.01 -7.97 -17.82
N PHE A 55 6.32 -9.01 -18.60
CA PHE A 55 7.50 -9.86 -18.38
C PHE A 55 8.78 -9.25 -18.96
N VAL A 56 9.86 -9.30 -18.20
CA VAL A 56 11.20 -9.09 -18.77
C VAL A 56 11.65 -10.32 -19.57
N ALA A 57 12.55 -10.14 -20.51
CA ALA A 57 12.93 -11.20 -21.46
C ALA A 57 13.47 -12.47 -20.79
N GLU A 58 14.23 -12.33 -19.71
CA GLU A 58 14.80 -13.45 -18.95
C GLU A 58 13.69 -14.29 -18.28
N ASP A 59 12.72 -13.64 -17.65
CA ASP A 59 11.61 -14.32 -17.00
C ASP A 59 10.66 -14.97 -18.02
N ALA A 60 10.49 -14.36 -19.19
CA ALA A 60 9.74 -14.95 -20.30
C ALA A 60 10.41 -16.24 -20.83
N LEU A 61 11.75 -16.27 -20.92
CA LEU A 61 12.51 -17.46 -21.31
C LEU A 61 12.42 -18.57 -20.25
N ALA A 62 12.50 -18.20 -18.99
CA ALA A 62 12.32 -19.16 -17.87
C ALA A 62 10.92 -19.78 -17.88
N LEU A 63 9.88 -18.97 -18.13
CA LEU A 63 8.51 -19.45 -18.28
C LEU A 63 8.36 -20.38 -19.49
N ASP A 64 8.97 -20.05 -20.62
CA ASP A 64 8.96 -20.88 -21.83
C ASP A 64 9.52 -22.28 -21.56
N THR A 65 10.67 -22.35 -20.89
CA THR A 65 11.32 -23.60 -20.49
C THR A 65 10.43 -24.40 -19.51
N TRP A 66 9.74 -23.72 -18.60
CA TRP A 66 8.84 -24.37 -17.67
C TRP A 66 7.61 -24.98 -18.38
N ILE A 67 7.00 -24.23 -19.32
CA ILE A 67 5.86 -24.69 -20.13
C ILE A 67 6.18 -25.93 -20.93
N GLU A 68 7.38 -26.03 -21.53
CA GLU A 68 7.79 -27.21 -22.29
C GLU A 68 7.80 -28.48 -21.43
N ARG A 69 8.12 -28.36 -20.14
CA ARG A 69 8.20 -29.49 -19.20
C ARG A 69 6.87 -29.88 -18.58
N HIS A 70 5.90 -28.95 -18.55
CA HIS A 70 4.63 -29.10 -17.83
C HIS A 70 3.41 -29.00 -18.75
N ALA A 71 3.59 -29.36 -20.04
CA ALA A 71 2.48 -29.33 -20.99
C ALA A 71 1.32 -30.24 -20.55
N GLY A 72 0.11 -29.69 -20.47
CA GLY A 72 -1.08 -30.38 -19.99
C GLY A 72 -1.26 -30.38 -18.46
N GLU A 73 -0.30 -29.83 -17.72
CA GLU A 73 -0.29 -29.85 -16.26
C GLU A 73 -0.65 -28.50 -15.63
N PHE A 74 -1.08 -27.50 -16.40
CA PHE A 74 -1.47 -26.18 -15.89
C PHE A 74 -2.72 -25.65 -16.61
N ASP A 75 -3.46 -24.80 -15.91
CA ASP A 75 -4.52 -23.99 -16.49
C ASP A 75 -4.01 -22.57 -16.76
N LEU A 76 -4.65 -21.86 -17.69
CA LEU A 76 -4.25 -20.51 -18.10
C LEU A 76 -5.43 -19.56 -17.98
N PHE A 77 -5.24 -18.43 -17.29
CA PHE A 77 -6.13 -17.28 -17.29
C PHE A 77 -5.42 -16.09 -17.95
N LEU A 78 -5.93 -15.65 -19.10
CA LEU A 78 -5.36 -14.56 -19.88
C LEU A 78 -6.06 -13.23 -19.61
N HIS A 79 -5.30 -12.23 -19.19
CA HIS A 79 -5.76 -10.84 -19.06
C HIS A 79 -5.55 -10.04 -20.35
N ALA A 80 -4.57 -10.42 -21.18
CA ALA A 80 -4.28 -9.88 -22.51
C ALA A 80 -3.62 -10.94 -23.37
N PHE A 81 -3.56 -10.71 -24.69
CA PHE A 81 -2.88 -11.59 -25.64
C PHE A 81 -2.28 -10.76 -26.77
N GLU A 82 -0.95 -10.81 -26.93
CA GLU A 82 -0.19 -10.02 -27.89
C GLU A 82 0.24 -10.87 -29.11
N ASN A 83 -0.22 -12.12 -29.17
CA ASN A 83 0.02 -13.03 -30.28
C ASN A 83 1.51 -13.42 -30.46
N THR A 84 2.29 -13.38 -29.40
CA THR A 84 3.69 -13.80 -29.39
C THR A 84 3.88 -15.29 -29.59
N ALA A 85 5.08 -15.73 -29.90
CA ALA A 85 5.40 -17.15 -30.06
C ALA A 85 5.19 -17.92 -28.74
N LEU A 86 5.58 -17.32 -27.61
CA LEU A 86 5.41 -17.90 -26.27
C LEU A 86 3.93 -18.03 -25.89
N GLU A 87 3.13 -16.99 -26.11
CA GLU A 87 1.68 -17.05 -25.84
C GLU A 87 0.99 -18.15 -26.67
N LYS A 88 1.37 -18.31 -27.94
CA LYS A 88 0.86 -19.42 -28.77
C LYS A 88 1.25 -20.79 -28.22
N ARG A 89 2.45 -20.94 -27.66
CA ARG A 89 2.85 -22.20 -26.99
C ARG A 89 2.06 -22.44 -25.73
N MET A 90 1.90 -21.41 -24.87
CA MET A 90 1.08 -21.49 -23.66
C MET A 90 -0.35 -21.94 -23.97
N LEU A 91 -0.98 -21.31 -24.98
CA LEU A 91 -2.32 -21.69 -25.43
C LEU A 91 -2.43 -23.18 -25.80
N ARG A 92 -1.43 -23.72 -26.50
CA ARG A 92 -1.43 -25.14 -26.89
C ARG A 92 -1.11 -26.07 -25.74
N ALA A 93 -0.23 -25.66 -24.83
CA ALA A 93 0.26 -26.48 -23.74
C ALA A 93 -0.68 -26.51 -22.53
N ALA A 94 -1.50 -25.50 -22.32
CA ALA A 94 -2.41 -25.44 -21.18
C ALA A 94 -3.51 -26.51 -21.25
N ALA A 95 -3.84 -27.12 -20.10
CA ALA A 95 -4.95 -28.07 -19.99
C ALA A 95 -6.29 -27.36 -20.25
N ARG A 96 -6.48 -26.19 -19.64
CA ARG A 96 -7.65 -25.32 -19.84
C ARG A 96 -7.18 -23.90 -20.10
N VAL A 97 -7.96 -23.18 -20.91
CA VAL A 97 -7.72 -21.75 -21.16
C VAL A 97 -8.98 -20.97 -20.87
N THR A 98 -8.83 -19.96 -20.04
CA THR A 98 -9.86 -18.98 -19.71
C THR A 98 -9.37 -17.60 -20.10
N CYS A 99 -10.22 -16.74 -20.63
CA CYS A 99 -9.90 -15.36 -20.95
C CYS A 99 -10.82 -14.39 -20.22
N GLY A 100 -10.30 -13.23 -19.85
CA GLY A 100 -10.96 -12.28 -18.98
C GLY A 100 -11.98 -11.36 -19.67
N ASN A 101 -12.22 -11.51 -20.98
CA ASN A 101 -13.17 -10.69 -21.71
C ASN A 101 -13.57 -11.29 -23.07
N ARG A 102 -14.63 -10.74 -23.64
CA ARG A 102 -15.22 -11.18 -24.92
C ARG A 102 -14.29 -11.03 -26.12
N GLU A 103 -13.54 -9.94 -26.18
CA GLU A 103 -12.60 -9.68 -27.29
C GLU A 103 -11.53 -10.78 -27.39
N LEU A 104 -10.90 -11.10 -26.26
CA LEU A 104 -9.93 -12.20 -26.18
C LEU A 104 -10.57 -13.55 -26.54
N PHE A 105 -11.80 -13.80 -26.08
CA PHE A 105 -12.51 -15.02 -26.40
C PHE A 105 -12.69 -15.15 -27.92
N GLU A 106 -13.17 -14.14 -28.60
CA GLU A 106 -13.37 -14.14 -30.05
C GLU A 106 -12.06 -14.29 -30.82
N GLN A 107 -11.01 -13.62 -30.35
CA GLN A 107 -9.67 -13.70 -30.94
C GLN A 107 -9.06 -15.10 -30.83
N LEU A 108 -9.25 -15.77 -29.72
CA LEU A 108 -8.57 -17.03 -29.40
C LEU A 108 -9.38 -18.28 -29.76
N LYS A 109 -10.69 -18.20 -29.80
CA LYS A 109 -11.59 -19.31 -30.11
C LYS A 109 -11.26 -20.06 -31.40
N PRO A 110 -10.84 -19.42 -32.51
CA PRO A 110 -10.44 -20.15 -33.72
C PRO A 110 -9.20 -21.04 -33.52
N ALA A 111 -8.27 -20.66 -32.63
CA ALA A 111 -7.07 -21.45 -32.33
C ALA A 111 -7.26 -22.41 -31.15
N ARG A 112 -8.22 -22.14 -30.27
CA ARG A 112 -8.53 -22.91 -29.07
C ARG A 112 -10.07 -22.99 -28.88
N PRO A 113 -10.77 -23.90 -29.59
CA PRO A 113 -12.24 -23.96 -29.57
C PRO A 113 -12.88 -24.21 -28.19
N ASP A 114 -12.13 -24.82 -27.26
CA ASP A 114 -12.52 -25.15 -25.88
C ASP A 114 -12.25 -24.01 -24.89
N ILE A 115 -11.80 -22.82 -25.35
CA ILE A 115 -11.58 -21.67 -24.48
C ILE A 115 -12.86 -21.23 -23.77
N VAL A 116 -12.73 -20.83 -22.54
CA VAL A 116 -13.84 -20.33 -21.71
C VAL A 116 -13.78 -18.81 -21.63
N GLU A 117 -14.90 -18.17 -21.95
CA GLU A 117 -15.08 -16.75 -21.69
C GLU A 117 -15.42 -16.55 -20.22
N ALA A 118 -14.66 -15.66 -19.55
CA ALA A 118 -14.88 -15.24 -18.19
C ALA A 118 -14.83 -13.70 -18.08
N PHE A 119 -14.64 -13.20 -16.89
CA PHE A 119 -14.56 -11.77 -16.60
C PHE A 119 -13.67 -11.54 -15.37
N CYS A 120 -13.24 -10.30 -15.19
CA CYS A 120 -12.55 -9.88 -13.97
C CYS A 120 -13.52 -9.09 -13.09
N PRO A 121 -13.91 -9.60 -11.92
CA PRO A 121 -14.74 -8.88 -10.97
C PRO A 121 -14.05 -7.61 -10.46
N GLY A 122 -14.82 -6.70 -9.86
CA GLY A 122 -14.28 -5.53 -9.17
C GLY A 122 -13.32 -5.95 -8.04
N THR A 123 -12.15 -5.31 -8.00
CA THR A 123 -11.09 -5.61 -7.03
C THR A 123 -11.00 -4.60 -5.88
N LEU A 124 -11.93 -3.64 -5.80
CA LEU A 124 -12.06 -2.79 -4.63
C LEU A 124 -12.77 -3.57 -3.54
N LEU A 125 -12.01 -4.01 -2.56
CA LEU A 125 -12.51 -4.76 -1.43
C LEU A 125 -12.63 -3.87 -0.20
N ASN A 126 -13.60 -4.21 0.66
CA ASN A 126 -13.65 -3.67 1.99
C ASN A 126 -12.34 -3.99 2.72
N PRO A 127 -11.58 -2.98 3.24
CA PRO A 127 -10.32 -3.19 3.94
C PRO A 127 -10.41 -4.25 5.05
N GLN A 128 -11.52 -4.31 5.77
CA GLN A 128 -11.76 -5.31 6.84
C GLN A 128 -11.74 -6.76 6.35
N ARG A 129 -11.93 -6.98 5.06
CA ARG A 129 -11.96 -8.31 4.46
C ARG A 129 -10.70 -8.66 3.66
N PHE A 130 -9.86 -7.67 3.38
CA PHE A 130 -8.68 -7.82 2.53
C PHE A 130 -7.48 -7.04 3.07
N ASP A 131 -7.33 -7.00 4.37
CA ASP A 131 -6.21 -6.32 4.98
C ASP A 131 -5.07 -7.31 5.21
N ASP A 132 -4.06 -7.26 4.35
CA ASP A 132 -2.87 -8.11 4.45
C ASP A 132 -1.78 -7.45 5.31
N THR A 133 -2.04 -6.22 5.78
CA THR A 133 -1.08 -5.41 6.50
C THR A 133 -1.56 -5.17 7.92
N GLU A 134 -0.78 -5.64 8.90
CA GLU A 134 -1.10 -5.51 10.32
C GLU A 134 -0.92 -4.07 10.84
N LEU A 135 0.03 -3.33 10.25
CA LEU A 135 0.31 -1.93 10.59
C LEU A 135 0.21 -1.04 9.35
N LYS A 136 -0.59 -0.01 9.43
CA LYS A 136 -0.70 1.02 8.41
C LYS A 136 -0.18 2.34 8.95
N VAL A 137 0.81 2.89 8.27
CA VAL A 137 1.35 4.21 8.58
C VAL A 137 0.94 5.16 7.46
N PHE A 138 0.33 6.26 7.81
CA PHE A 138 0.01 7.32 6.86
C PHE A 138 0.85 8.56 7.14
N THR A 139 1.26 9.27 6.12
CA THR A 139 1.87 10.59 6.20
C THR A 139 1.34 11.46 5.08
N PHE A 140 1.04 12.72 5.38
CA PHE A 140 0.60 13.68 4.39
C PHE A 140 1.17 15.08 4.67
N GLY A 141 1.29 15.85 3.62
CA GLY A 141 1.84 17.20 3.68
C GLY A 141 2.77 17.50 2.50
N MET A 142 3.63 18.51 2.67
CA MET A 142 4.54 18.94 1.60
C MET A 142 5.81 18.09 1.57
N ALA A 143 6.24 17.66 0.38
CA ALA A 143 7.40 16.78 0.19
C ALA A 143 8.71 17.34 0.80
N HIS A 144 8.96 18.65 0.68
CA HIS A 144 10.15 19.28 1.24
C HIS A 144 10.24 19.19 2.78
N LYS A 145 9.12 18.87 3.45
CA LYS A 145 9.09 18.67 4.91
C LYS A 145 9.43 17.24 5.34
N ILE A 146 9.65 16.33 4.41
CA ILE A 146 10.05 14.94 4.71
C ILE A 146 11.42 14.92 5.40
N ARG A 147 11.49 14.32 6.57
CA ARG A 147 12.70 14.20 7.41
C ARG A 147 13.26 12.78 7.34
N VAL A 148 13.98 12.49 6.27
CA VAL A 148 14.50 11.14 5.93
C VAL A 148 15.16 10.40 7.11
N PRO A 149 15.99 11.02 7.96
CA PRO A 149 16.59 10.31 9.10
C PRO A 149 15.54 9.73 10.08
N LEU A 150 14.43 10.46 10.31
CA LEU A 150 13.36 10.00 11.21
C LEU A 150 12.51 8.90 10.56
N TYR A 151 12.37 8.89 9.23
CA TYR A 151 11.74 7.77 8.51
C TYR A 151 12.62 6.51 8.56
N ARG A 152 13.95 6.61 8.58
CA ARG A 152 14.82 5.45 8.81
C ARG A 152 14.58 4.85 10.19
N LYS A 153 14.53 5.70 11.23
CA LYS A 153 14.21 5.24 12.59
C LYS A 153 12.81 4.62 12.67
N LEU A 154 11.83 5.21 11.99
CA LEU A 154 10.48 4.65 11.89
C LEU A 154 10.49 3.27 11.25
N ARG A 155 11.23 3.08 10.15
CA ARG A 155 11.39 1.78 9.51
C ARG A 155 11.96 0.75 10.48
N ASP A 156 13.04 1.10 11.19
CA ASP A 156 13.67 0.18 12.15
C ASP A 156 12.70 -0.24 13.26
N LEU A 157 11.87 0.70 13.74
CA LEU A 157 10.82 0.42 14.72
C LEU A 157 9.71 -0.48 14.16
N LEU A 158 9.28 -0.27 12.91
CA LEU A 158 8.28 -1.10 12.25
C LEU A 158 8.80 -2.52 12.06
N GLU A 159 10.00 -2.69 11.54
CA GLU A 159 10.68 -3.98 11.35
C GLU A 159 10.84 -4.74 12.68
N ALA A 160 11.19 -4.02 13.76
CA ALA A 160 11.33 -4.61 15.10
C ALA A 160 10.01 -5.16 15.67
N THR A 161 8.85 -4.79 15.11
CA THR A 161 7.56 -5.39 15.53
C THR A 161 7.39 -6.82 15.04
N GLY A 162 8.08 -7.23 13.97
CA GLY A 162 7.87 -8.50 13.29
C GLY A 162 6.54 -8.60 12.54
N LYS A 163 5.77 -7.50 12.44
CA LYS A 163 4.47 -7.44 11.77
C LYS A 163 4.62 -6.97 10.32
N THR A 164 3.70 -7.36 9.49
CA THR A 164 3.55 -6.76 8.16
C THR A 164 3.12 -5.30 8.28
N TYR A 165 3.70 -4.42 7.45
CA TYR A 165 3.35 -3.01 7.48
C TYR A 165 3.30 -2.40 6.08
N SER A 166 2.57 -1.29 5.96
CA SER A 166 2.53 -0.45 4.76
C SER A 166 2.62 1.02 5.15
N VAL A 167 3.39 1.79 4.37
CA VAL A 167 3.55 3.23 4.56
C VAL A 167 2.92 3.95 3.37
N PHE A 168 1.92 4.78 3.61
CA PHE A 168 1.22 5.56 2.60
C PHE A 168 1.65 7.02 2.69
N VAL A 169 2.13 7.57 1.58
CA VAL A 169 2.64 8.94 1.50
C VAL A 169 1.79 9.76 0.55
N SER A 170 1.08 10.76 1.07
CA SER A 170 0.39 11.77 0.28
C SER A 170 1.15 13.09 0.36
N THR A 171 1.58 13.58 -0.78
CA THR A 171 2.29 14.86 -0.86
C THR A 171 1.66 15.76 -1.91
N ALA A 172 1.64 17.04 -1.61
CA ALA A 172 1.25 18.09 -2.53
C ALA A 172 2.43 19.01 -2.84
N LEU A 173 2.40 19.59 -4.01
CA LEU A 173 3.22 20.76 -4.30
C LEU A 173 2.58 21.99 -3.67
N HIS A 174 3.41 22.86 -3.13
CA HIS A 174 2.95 24.20 -2.74
C HIS A 174 2.61 25.01 -4.00
N GLU A 175 1.67 25.91 -3.89
CA GLU A 175 1.41 26.91 -4.93
C GLU A 175 2.72 27.59 -5.36
N ASN A 176 2.95 27.72 -6.65
CA ASN A 176 4.17 28.25 -7.26
C ASN A 176 5.44 27.39 -7.08
N THR A 177 5.32 26.10 -6.70
CA THR A 177 6.43 25.15 -6.77
C THR A 177 6.23 24.19 -7.94
N SER A 178 7.34 23.69 -8.50
CA SER A 178 7.36 22.65 -9.53
C SER A 178 7.92 21.35 -8.96
N PHE A 179 7.67 20.25 -9.65
CA PHE A 179 8.45 19.03 -9.44
C PHE A 179 9.90 19.32 -9.81
N ASP A 180 10.77 19.28 -8.83
CA ASP A 180 12.20 19.43 -9.00
C ASP A 180 12.94 18.15 -8.58
N ASP A 181 14.23 18.09 -8.87
CA ASP A 181 15.06 16.93 -8.55
C ASP A 181 15.06 16.60 -7.05
N SER A 182 14.87 17.60 -6.18
CA SER A 182 14.82 17.38 -4.73
C SER A 182 13.61 16.55 -4.30
N PHE A 183 12.50 16.69 -4.99
CA PHE A 183 11.30 15.88 -4.76
C PHE A 183 11.51 14.42 -5.15
N VAL A 184 12.10 14.18 -6.33
CA VAL A 184 12.42 12.84 -6.83
C VAL A 184 13.41 12.15 -5.89
N VAL A 185 14.49 12.84 -5.50
CA VAL A 185 15.50 12.31 -4.57
C VAL A 185 14.88 11.88 -3.24
N ARG A 186 13.94 12.66 -2.67
CA ARG A 186 13.26 12.29 -1.42
C ARG A 186 12.41 11.02 -1.58
N PHE A 187 11.77 10.87 -2.72
CA PHE A 187 10.98 9.68 -2.99
C PHE A 187 11.84 8.44 -3.17
N GLU A 188 12.94 8.56 -3.90
CA GLU A 188 13.93 7.48 -4.07
C GLU A 188 14.54 7.07 -2.73
N GLU A 189 14.90 8.03 -1.87
CA GLU A 189 15.39 7.76 -0.52
C GLU A 189 14.36 6.99 0.31
N LEU A 190 13.10 7.42 0.32
CA LEU A 190 12.04 6.73 1.05
C LEU A 190 11.75 5.35 0.46
N GLN A 191 11.72 5.21 -0.86
CA GLN A 191 11.58 3.93 -1.54
C GLN A 191 12.67 2.95 -1.12
N SER A 192 13.92 3.41 -1.09
CA SER A 192 15.07 2.62 -0.64
C SER A 192 14.97 2.22 0.84
N ILE A 193 14.47 3.12 1.71
CA ILE A 193 14.33 2.85 3.14
C ILE A 193 13.30 1.74 3.40
N PHE A 194 12.13 1.81 2.77
CA PHE A 194 11.02 0.90 3.06
C PHE A 194 10.92 -0.31 2.13
N ASN A 195 11.84 -0.46 1.19
CA ASN A 195 12.02 -1.64 0.33
C ASN A 195 10.70 -2.24 -0.20
N GLY A 196 9.89 -1.40 -0.87
CA GLY A 196 8.62 -1.83 -1.47
C GLY A 196 7.40 -1.81 -0.53
N GLN A 197 7.57 -1.45 0.74
CA GLN A 197 6.47 -1.30 1.70
C GLN A 197 5.92 0.14 1.74
N ILE A 198 6.30 1.00 0.81
CA ILE A 198 5.87 2.40 0.73
C ILE A 198 5.10 2.67 -0.57
N TYR A 199 4.04 3.46 -0.46
CA TYR A 199 3.12 3.77 -1.54
C TYR A 199 2.91 5.27 -1.64
N PHE A 200 3.27 5.85 -2.78
CA PHE A 200 3.11 7.27 -3.04
C PHE A 200 1.76 7.52 -3.70
N MET A 201 0.90 8.29 -3.05
CA MET A 201 -0.49 8.48 -3.43
C MET A 201 -0.75 9.81 -4.16
N GLY A 202 0.26 10.66 -4.29
CA GLY A 202 0.09 12.00 -4.82
C GLY A 202 -0.74 12.90 -3.90
N TYR A 203 -1.40 13.91 -4.46
CA TYR A 203 -2.33 14.78 -3.74
C TYR A 203 -3.65 14.06 -3.46
N LEU A 204 -4.10 14.13 -2.23
CA LEU A 204 -5.40 13.62 -1.79
C LEU A 204 -6.31 14.77 -1.36
N SER A 205 -7.59 14.66 -1.67
CA SER A 205 -8.61 15.56 -1.13
C SER A 205 -8.78 15.37 0.37
N ASP A 206 -9.33 16.36 1.08
CA ASP A 206 -9.57 16.30 2.52
C ASP A 206 -10.38 15.07 2.94
N THR A 207 -11.39 14.69 2.16
CA THR A 207 -12.18 13.47 2.41
C THR A 207 -11.32 12.21 2.33
N ALA A 208 -10.41 12.13 1.37
CA ALA A 208 -9.51 10.99 1.23
C ALA A 208 -8.47 10.96 2.37
N VAL A 209 -7.91 12.11 2.75
CA VAL A 209 -7.01 12.24 3.92
C VAL A 209 -7.72 11.79 5.19
N PHE A 210 -8.97 12.26 5.43
CA PHE A 210 -9.78 11.84 6.57
C PHE A 210 -9.98 10.33 6.62
N ASN A 211 -10.34 9.71 5.50
CA ASN A 211 -10.53 8.26 5.42
C ASN A 211 -9.23 7.50 5.73
N HIS A 212 -8.08 7.97 5.22
CA HIS A 212 -6.79 7.38 5.55
C HIS A 212 -6.42 7.53 7.02
N LEU A 213 -6.69 8.68 7.64
CA LEU A 213 -6.44 8.89 9.07
C LEU A 213 -7.29 7.98 9.96
N VAL A 214 -8.54 7.71 9.56
CA VAL A 214 -9.44 6.79 10.29
C VAL A 214 -9.01 5.32 10.12
N ASP A 215 -8.44 4.96 8.95
CA ASP A 215 -8.05 3.59 8.63
C ASP A 215 -6.64 3.23 9.08
N CYS A 216 -5.72 4.19 9.21
CA CYS A 216 -4.34 3.89 9.56
C CYS A 216 -4.14 3.61 11.06
N THR A 217 -3.11 2.81 11.36
CA THR A 217 -2.68 2.56 12.75
C THR A 217 -1.98 3.79 13.32
N PHE A 218 -1.17 4.45 12.49
CA PHE A 218 -0.37 5.61 12.89
C PHE A 218 -0.35 6.68 11.81
N LEU A 219 -0.45 7.95 12.21
CA LEU A 219 0.10 9.04 11.41
C LEU A 219 1.59 9.19 11.74
N ALA A 220 2.47 9.30 10.73
CA ALA A 220 3.86 9.72 10.91
C ALA A 220 4.05 11.16 10.39
N ALA A 221 4.44 12.08 11.27
CA ALA A 221 4.70 13.46 10.91
C ALA A 221 5.92 14.00 11.68
N PHE A 222 6.99 14.32 10.96
CA PHE A 222 8.26 14.74 11.56
C PHE A 222 8.63 16.16 11.17
N PHE A 223 9.19 16.90 12.12
CA PHE A 223 9.51 18.31 12.00
C PHE A 223 10.97 18.57 12.31
N GLU A 224 11.53 19.61 11.70
CA GLU A 224 12.94 19.99 11.89
C GLU A 224 13.28 20.33 13.33
N LYS A 225 12.39 21.09 13.98
CA LYS A 225 12.55 21.60 15.35
C LYS A 225 11.54 20.98 16.33
N GLY A 226 11.00 19.78 16.00
CA GLY A 226 9.94 19.18 16.81
C GLY A 226 8.53 19.72 16.52
N LEU A 227 7.54 19.04 17.08
CA LEU A 227 6.13 19.38 16.91
C LEU A 227 5.77 20.73 17.55
N ARG A 228 4.94 21.51 16.88
CA ARG A 228 4.37 22.78 17.36
C ARG A 228 2.85 22.77 17.33
N ALA A 229 2.21 23.60 18.15
CA ALA A 229 0.75 23.71 18.22
C ALA A 229 0.08 24.08 16.88
N ASN A 230 0.80 24.77 15.99
CA ASN A 230 0.33 25.16 14.66
C ASN A 230 0.58 24.11 13.55
N ASN A 231 0.97 22.91 13.89
CA ASN A 231 1.14 21.83 12.90
C ASN A 231 -0.21 21.17 12.58
N THR A 232 -0.93 21.75 11.65
CA THR A 232 -2.29 21.34 11.27
C THR A 232 -2.42 19.86 10.84
N THR A 233 -1.37 19.28 10.25
CA THR A 233 -1.33 17.85 9.90
C THR A 233 -1.50 16.96 11.14
N VAL A 234 -0.81 17.29 12.23
CA VAL A 234 -0.90 16.54 13.49
C VAL A 234 -2.23 16.82 14.19
N ASN A 235 -2.66 18.08 14.24
CA ASN A 235 -3.93 18.45 14.85
C ASN A 235 -5.11 17.71 14.16
N ALA A 236 -5.12 17.62 12.83
CA ALA A 236 -6.14 16.87 12.09
C ALA A 236 -6.14 15.37 12.43
N ALA A 237 -4.96 14.76 12.57
CA ALA A 237 -4.87 13.36 12.96
C ALA A 237 -5.35 13.12 14.41
N MET A 238 -4.99 14.00 15.32
CA MET A 238 -5.46 13.96 16.70
C MET A 238 -6.99 14.12 16.78
N GLU A 239 -7.56 15.06 16.02
CA GLU A 239 -8.99 15.33 15.97
C GLU A 239 -9.81 14.08 15.60
N VAL A 240 -9.33 13.26 14.67
CA VAL A 240 -9.98 11.99 14.29
C VAL A 240 -9.61 10.81 15.18
N GLY A 241 -8.70 11.00 16.14
CA GLY A 241 -8.28 9.95 17.08
C GLY A 241 -7.24 8.98 16.50
N CYS A 242 -6.49 9.39 15.48
CA CYS A 242 -5.36 8.63 14.97
C CYS A 242 -4.15 8.78 15.91
N ALA A 243 -3.45 7.68 16.20
CA ALA A 243 -2.21 7.74 16.97
C ALA A 243 -1.10 8.39 16.16
N VAL A 244 -0.43 9.41 16.71
CA VAL A 244 0.59 10.19 16.03
C VAL A 244 1.98 9.79 16.47
N ILE A 245 2.85 9.43 15.51
CA ILE A 245 4.30 9.30 15.69
C ILE A 245 4.95 10.60 15.20
N THR A 246 5.62 11.31 16.08
CA THR A 246 6.26 12.58 15.78
C THR A 246 7.55 12.75 16.60
N ASN A 247 8.23 13.86 16.46
CA ASN A 247 9.37 14.23 17.32
C ASN A 247 8.99 15.41 18.21
N LEU A 248 9.27 15.30 19.50
CA LEU A 248 9.07 16.35 20.50
C LEU A 248 10.41 17.00 20.88
N ASP A 249 10.32 18.24 21.34
CA ASP A 249 11.42 19.00 21.95
C ASP A 249 10.89 19.90 23.08
N GLU A 250 11.73 20.77 23.64
CA GLU A 250 11.40 21.68 24.74
C GLU A 250 10.32 22.73 24.40
N HIS A 251 10.08 22.98 23.11
CA HIS A 251 9.05 23.92 22.64
C HIS A 251 7.78 23.24 22.16
N SER A 252 7.73 21.91 22.24
CA SER A 252 6.51 21.18 21.92
C SER A 252 5.44 21.41 22.99
N PRO A 253 4.14 21.38 22.64
CA PRO A 253 3.07 21.61 23.60
C PRO A 253 3.17 20.68 24.81
N ALA A 254 3.17 21.26 26.02
CA ALA A 254 3.38 20.53 27.28
C ALA A 254 2.32 19.45 27.56
N GLY A 255 1.11 19.60 26.99
CA GLY A 255 0.04 18.61 27.09
C GLY A 255 0.31 17.33 26.29
N LEU A 256 1.27 17.33 25.36
CA LEU A 256 1.63 16.18 24.54
C LEU A 256 2.69 15.33 25.23
N VAL A 257 2.29 14.13 25.66
CA VAL A 257 3.11 13.24 26.48
C VAL A 257 3.31 11.91 25.77
N HIS A 258 4.60 11.51 25.64
CA HIS A 258 5.00 10.26 25.02
C HIS A 258 4.26 9.05 25.61
N LEU A 259 3.73 8.18 24.72
CA LEU A 259 2.94 6.98 25.00
C LEU A 259 1.63 7.22 25.77
N LYS A 260 1.28 8.48 26.03
CA LYS A 260 -0.02 8.82 26.61
C LYS A 260 -0.99 9.30 25.54
N ASN A 261 -0.57 10.27 24.71
CA ASN A 261 -1.40 10.85 23.64
C ASN A 261 -0.61 11.19 22.35
N VAL A 262 0.68 10.91 22.36
CA VAL A 262 1.58 11.01 21.19
C VAL A 262 2.72 10.02 21.36
N ILE A 263 3.32 9.59 20.26
CA ILE A 263 4.49 8.72 20.25
C ILE A 263 5.68 9.57 19.81
N ASP A 264 6.55 9.92 20.75
CA ASP A 264 7.79 10.65 20.43
C ASP A 264 8.81 9.68 19.86
N ILE A 265 9.13 9.80 18.56
CA ILE A 265 10.08 8.93 17.87
C ILE A 265 11.48 8.95 18.53
N ASN A 266 11.89 10.07 19.14
CA ASN A 266 13.20 10.19 19.77
C ASN A 266 13.33 9.37 21.05
N ARG A 267 12.20 9.10 21.72
CA ARG A 267 12.11 8.34 22.99
C ARG A 267 11.53 6.94 22.79
N CYS A 268 11.11 6.60 21.56
CA CYS A 268 10.45 5.34 21.25
C CYS A 268 11.51 4.26 20.96
N ASP A 269 11.55 3.23 21.78
CA ASP A 269 12.37 2.04 21.57
C ASP A 269 11.56 0.89 20.95
N ARG A 270 10.23 0.94 21.08
CA ARG A 270 9.28 -0.02 20.50
C ARG A 270 7.94 0.65 20.23
N LEU A 271 7.36 0.37 19.07
CA LEU A 271 6.00 0.84 18.76
C LEU A 271 4.96 0.14 19.64
N PRO A 272 3.91 0.86 20.08
CA PRO A 272 2.79 0.26 20.79
C PRO A 272 2.03 -0.73 19.89
N GLU A 273 1.39 -1.70 20.50
CA GLU A 273 0.48 -2.60 19.79
C GLU A 273 -0.72 -1.84 19.21
N PRO A 274 -1.36 -2.31 18.12
CA PRO A 274 -2.47 -1.61 17.50
C PRO A 274 -3.59 -1.21 18.48
N ARG A 275 -3.91 -2.07 19.44
CA ARG A 275 -4.92 -1.75 20.50
C ARG A 275 -4.48 -0.58 21.40
N ASP A 276 -3.19 -0.49 21.69
CA ASP A 276 -2.64 0.58 22.53
C ASP A 276 -2.55 1.88 21.72
N ALA A 277 -2.27 1.79 20.43
CA ALA A 277 -2.32 2.92 19.50
C ALA A 277 -3.72 3.54 19.48
N VAL A 278 -4.80 2.75 19.48
CA VAL A 278 -6.18 3.25 19.58
C VAL A 278 -6.39 4.02 20.87
N THR A 279 -5.81 3.57 21.98
CA THR A 279 -5.92 4.27 23.28
C THR A 279 -5.17 5.60 23.27
N ILE A 280 -3.96 5.62 22.71
CA ILE A 280 -3.16 6.83 22.53
C ILE A 280 -3.89 7.82 21.62
N GLY A 281 -4.42 7.36 20.48
CA GLY A 281 -5.18 8.20 19.56
C GLY A 281 -6.44 8.79 20.18
N ARG A 282 -7.16 8.04 21.00
CA ARG A 282 -8.32 8.55 21.75
C ARG A 282 -7.91 9.67 22.73
N ALA A 283 -6.85 9.46 23.50
CA ALA A 283 -6.33 10.49 24.40
C ALA A 283 -5.82 11.74 23.65
N ALA A 284 -5.25 11.54 22.44
CA ALA A 284 -4.89 12.65 21.55
C ALA A 284 -6.10 13.45 21.09
N ARG A 285 -7.20 12.77 20.74
CA ARG A 285 -8.46 13.41 20.33
C ARG A 285 -9.05 14.25 21.45
N ASP A 286 -9.03 13.74 22.67
CA ASP A 286 -9.58 14.47 23.82
C ASP A 286 -8.83 15.80 24.03
N ILE A 287 -7.51 15.82 23.88
CA ILE A 287 -6.68 17.06 23.92
C ILE A 287 -6.99 17.95 22.71
N ALA A 288 -7.07 17.41 21.50
CA ALA A 288 -7.36 18.20 20.31
C ALA A 288 -8.69 18.96 20.45
N HIS A 289 -9.73 18.30 20.96
CA HIS A 289 -11.04 18.92 21.18
C HIS A 289 -11.01 19.93 22.34
N ALA A 290 -10.24 19.68 23.40
CA ALA A 290 -10.16 20.59 24.54
C ALA A 290 -9.33 21.85 24.26
N ASP A 291 -8.18 21.70 23.57
CA ASP A 291 -7.15 22.74 23.53
C ASP A 291 -6.90 23.32 22.12
N TYR A 292 -7.22 22.57 21.05
CA TYR A 292 -6.85 22.92 19.66
C TYR A 292 -8.04 23.03 18.71
N GLY A 293 -9.27 23.08 19.23
CA GLY A 293 -10.49 23.20 18.42
C GLY A 293 -10.70 24.62 17.88
N TRP A 294 -11.51 24.73 16.84
CA TRP A 294 -11.89 26.01 16.24
C TRP A 294 -12.62 26.94 17.22
N ASP A 295 -13.45 26.40 18.10
CA ASP A 295 -14.19 27.23 19.09
C ASP A 295 -13.24 27.89 20.08
N GLN A 296 -12.19 27.19 20.52
CA GLN A 296 -11.16 27.74 21.39
C GLN A 296 -10.37 28.86 20.69
N LEU A 297 -9.99 28.66 19.43
CA LEU A 297 -9.31 29.71 18.68
C LEU A 297 -10.19 30.93 18.49
N VAL A 298 -11.47 30.76 18.12
CA VAL A 298 -12.42 31.85 17.95
C VAL A 298 -12.61 32.61 19.27
N ALA A 299 -12.73 31.90 20.41
CA ALA A 299 -12.86 32.51 21.72
C ALA A 299 -11.64 33.38 22.10
N GLN A 300 -10.43 32.95 21.70
CA GLN A 300 -9.20 33.71 21.93
C GLN A 300 -9.09 34.98 21.03
N LEU A 301 -9.67 34.92 19.83
CA LEU A 301 -9.60 36.07 18.89
C LEU A 301 -10.71 37.09 19.08
N ARG A 302 -11.86 36.73 19.67
CA ARG A 302 -12.99 37.66 19.89
C ARG A 302 -12.64 38.97 20.60
N PRO A 303 -11.84 38.97 21.68
CA PRO A 303 -11.49 40.23 22.35
C PRO A 303 -10.67 41.18 21.47
N VAL A 304 -10.00 40.67 20.45
CA VAL A 304 -9.18 41.45 19.50
C VAL A 304 -10.04 42.05 18.38
N VAL A 305 -11.17 41.43 18.06
CA VAL A 305 -12.08 41.86 16.99
C VAL A 305 -13.10 42.89 17.48
N GLU A 306 -13.40 42.89 18.80
CA GLU A 306 -14.35 43.83 19.44
C GLU A 306 -13.68 45.10 19.94
N ALA A 307 -12.35 45.24 19.86
CA ALA A 307 -11.56 46.44 20.23
C ALA A 307 -11.14 47.24 19.00
#